data_d8d2ed4eebd2b6581a8ebb1bda40177f
#
_entry.id   d8d2ed4eebd2b6581a8ebb1bda40177f
#
_cell.length_a   1.000
_cell.length_b   1.000
_cell.length_c   1.000
_cell.angle_alpha   90.00
_cell.angle_beta   90.00
_cell.angle_gamma   90.00
#
_symmetry.space_group_name_H-M   'P 1'
#
loop_
_entity.id
_entity.type
_entity.pdbx_description
1 polymer ?
#
loop_
_entity_poly.entity_id
_entity_poly.type
_entity_poly.pdbx_seq_one_letter_code
_entity_poly.pdbx_strand_id
1 'polypeptide(L)'
;MNKDMCVACGDGFLNIRSGSIIMKDGKLLMVGNDRDYLYSVGGRLKFGETAEEAVVREVFEETGVQMEIDRLGFVHENYFYGDASSNRNRLIYEISFFFYMKVPDTFAPVNESFTEGNSKEHLVWVSPDADVPIYPEFFKTELKNPADAVKYFTTDGR
;
A
#
# COMPACT_ATOMS: atom_id res chain seq x y z
N MET A 1 -10.77 -19.04 9.23
CA MET A 1 -11.50 -18.18 8.30
C MET A 1 -10.74 -16.88 8.12
N ASN A 2 -10.23 -16.64 6.92
CA ASN A 2 -9.34 -15.53 6.64
C ASN A 2 -10.15 -14.27 6.34
N LYS A 3 -10.51 -13.55 7.39
CA LYS A 3 -11.17 -12.24 7.24
C LYS A 3 -10.16 -11.12 7.19
N ASP A 4 -10.45 -10.13 6.35
CA ASP A 4 -9.70 -8.88 6.32
C ASP A 4 -9.75 -8.18 7.67
N MET A 5 -8.62 -7.64 8.08
CA MET A 5 -8.49 -6.86 9.31
C MET A 5 -9.06 -5.45 9.10
N CYS A 6 -10.39 -5.44 8.93
CA CYS A 6 -11.21 -4.24 8.87
C CYS A 6 -12.36 -4.44 9.86
N VAL A 7 -12.25 -3.79 11.02
CA VAL A 7 -13.14 -4.04 12.16
C VAL A 7 -13.90 -2.76 12.48
N ALA A 8 -15.19 -2.87 12.68
CA ALA A 8 -16.01 -1.74 13.11
C ALA A 8 -15.62 -1.32 14.53
N CYS A 9 -15.40 -0.02 14.70
CA CYS A 9 -15.12 0.63 15.99
C CYS A 9 -16.05 1.84 16.12
N GLY A 10 -17.14 1.68 16.86
CA GLY A 10 -18.19 2.70 16.91
C GLY A 10 -18.73 2.97 15.50
N ASP A 11 -18.73 4.23 15.09
CA ASP A 11 -19.15 4.64 13.74
C ASP A 11 -18.03 4.58 12.71
N GLY A 12 -16.83 4.20 13.11
CA GLY A 12 -15.66 4.13 12.24
C GLY A 12 -15.15 2.71 12.05
N PHE A 13 -13.93 2.62 11.52
CA PHE A 13 -13.26 1.36 11.25
C PHE A 13 -11.80 1.38 11.67
N LEU A 14 -11.33 0.22 12.12
CA LEU A 14 -9.90 -0.08 12.26
C LEU A 14 -9.47 -0.94 11.08
N ASN A 15 -8.48 -0.46 10.33
CA ASN A 15 -7.82 -1.24 9.27
C ASN A 15 -6.38 -1.55 9.66
N ILE A 16 -5.92 -2.75 9.35
CA ILE A 16 -4.49 -3.09 9.39
C ILE A 16 -4.07 -3.50 7.99
N ARG A 17 -3.06 -2.83 7.45
CA ARG A 17 -2.59 -3.03 6.08
C ARG A 17 -1.09 -3.31 6.02
N SER A 18 -0.70 -3.92 4.92
CA SER A 18 0.70 -4.10 4.55
C SER A 18 0.88 -3.61 3.12
N GLY A 19 1.89 -2.79 2.90
CA GLY A 19 2.20 -2.25 1.59
C GLY A 19 3.64 -2.51 1.18
N SER A 20 3.88 -2.54 -0.11
CA SER A 20 5.19 -2.78 -0.68
C SER A 20 5.80 -1.51 -1.27
N ILE A 21 7.12 -1.42 -1.19
CA ILE A 21 7.91 -0.41 -1.88
C ILE A 21 8.73 -1.15 -2.92
N ILE A 22 8.27 -1.05 -4.17
CA ILE A 22 8.88 -1.72 -5.33
C ILE A 22 9.50 -0.63 -6.19
N MET A 23 10.81 -0.45 -6.05
CA MET A 23 11.58 0.55 -6.79
C MET A 23 12.42 -0.11 -7.88
N LYS A 24 12.35 0.43 -9.08
CA LYS A 24 13.19 0.01 -10.20
C LYS A 24 13.51 1.22 -11.08
N ASP A 25 14.78 1.41 -11.39
CA ASP A 25 15.26 2.51 -12.24
C ASP A 25 14.78 3.89 -11.77
N GLY A 26 14.76 4.09 -10.44
CA GLY A 26 14.33 5.35 -9.81
C GLY A 26 12.82 5.57 -9.81
N LYS A 27 12.02 4.60 -10.26
CA LYS A 27 10.56 4.66 -10.27
C LYS A 27 9.96 3.70 -9.27
N LEU A 28 8.81 4.09 -8.74
CA LEU A 28 8.01 3.35 -7.77
C LEU A 28 6.82 2.72 -8.47
N LEU A 29 6.56 1.44 -8.21
CA LEU A 29 5.36 0.77 -8.70
C LEU A 29 4.19 1.11 -7.79
N MET A 30 3.15 1.70 -8.37
CA MET A 30 1.95 2.11 -7.66
C MET A 30 0.70 1.55 -8.33
N VAL A 31 -0.40 1.62 -7.62
CA VAL A 31 -1.73 1.25 -8.10
C VAL A 31 -2.54 2.51 -8.37
N GLY A 32 -3.13 2.57 -9.54
CA GLY A 32 -4.09 3.60 -9.93
C GLY A 32 -5.47 3.01 -10.22
N ASN A 33 -6.48 3.84 -10.12
CA ASN A 33 -7.84 3.52 -10.48
C ASN A 33 -8.49 4.74 -11.18
N ASP A 34 -9.79 4.87 -11.13
CA ASP A 34 -10.52 6.01 -11.67
C ASP A 34 -10.44 7.29 -10.81
N ARG A 35 -9.66 7.25 -9.72
CA ARG A 35 -9.42 8.41 -8.84
C ARG A 35 -8.14 9.14 -9.24
N ASP A 36 -7.99 10.36 -8.74
CA ASP A 36 -6.89 11.26 -9.10
C ASP A 36 -5.59 11.01 -8.31
N TYR A 37 -5.46 9.86 -7.66
CA TYR A 37 -4.28 9.54 -6.85
C TYR A 37 -3.83 8.09 -7.01
N LEU A 38 -2.57 7.85 -6.66
CA LEU A 38 -1.97 6.52 -6.68
C LEU A 38 -1.69 6.04 -5.25
N TYR A 39 -1.69 4.74 -5.04
CA TYR A 39 -1.36 4.13 -3.75
C TYR A 39 -0.46 2.91 -3.93
N SER A 40 0.17 2.48 -2.83
CA SER A 40 1.13 1.37 -2.87
C SER A 40 0.47 0.04 -3.21
N VAL A 41 1.21 -0.83 -3.88
CA VAL A 41 0.84 -2.23 -4.04
C VAL A 41 0.78 -2.89 -2.66
N GLY A 42 -0.38 -3.42 -2.30
CA GLY A 42 -0.63 -4.00 -0.99
C GLY A 42 -2.11 -4.09 -0.66
N GLY A 43 -2.41 -4.43 0.56
CA GLY A 43 -3.79 -4.57 1.01
C GLY A 43 -3.91 -4.86 2.49
N ARG A 44 -5.11 -5.19 2.91
CA ARG A 44 -5.40 -5.54 4.30
C ARG A 44 -4.78 -6.87 4.68
N LEU A 45 -4.29 -6.94 5.91
CA LEU A 45 -3.97 -8.23 6.51
C LEU A 45 -5.25 -9.05 6.64
N LYS A 46 -5.13 -10.34 6.45
CA LYS A 46 -6.16 -11.30 6.84
C LYS A 46 -5.86 -11.81 8.23
N PHE A 47 -6.89 -12.02 9.02
CA PHE A 47 -6.69 -12.58 10.36
C PHE A 47 -5.99 -13.95 10.25
N GLY A 48 -4.86 -14.07 10.94
CA GLY A 48 -3.98 -15.23 10.87
C GLY A 48 -2.72 -15.02 10.05
N GLU A 49 -2.59 -13.87 9.35
CA GLU A 49 -1.35 -13.47 8.65
C GLU A 49 -0.51 -12.53 9.50
N THR A 50 0.80 -12.60 9.32
CA THR A 50 1.70 -11.51 9.70
C THR A 50 1.70 -10.42 8.62
N ALA A 51 2.23 -9.25 8.95
CA ALA A 51 2.37 -8.19 7.95
C ALA A 51 3.30 -8.59 6.79
N GLU A 52 4.35 -9.40 7.08
CA GLU A 52 5.25 -9.93 6.05
C GLU A 52 4.55 -10.89 5.11
N GLU A 53 3.76 -11.83 5.65
CA GLU A 53 2.99 -12.77 4.84
C GLU A 53 1.97 -12.04 3.96
N ALA A 54 1.32 -11.02 4.51
CA ALA A 54 0.33 -10.24 3.78
C ALA A 54 0.95 -9.49 2.59
N VAL A 55 2.09 -8.81 2.77
CA VAL A 55 2.71 -8.05 1.67
C VAL A 55 3.18 -8.99 0.56
N VAL A 56 3.75 -10.13 0.89
CA VAL A 56 4.18 -11.11 -0.12
C VAL A 56 2.98 -11.64 -0.92
N ARG A 57 1.87 -11.94 -0.24
CA ARG A 57 0.63 -12.38 -0.89
C ARG A 57 0.06 -11.29 -1.80
N GLU A 58 -0.05 -10.06 -1.30
CA GLU A 58 -0.62 -8.94 -2.07
C GLU A 58 0.23 -8.61 -3.31
N VAL A 59 1.55 -8.59 -3.17
CA VAL A 59 2.45 -8.37 -4.31
C VAL A 59 2.23 -9.45 -5.37
N PHE A 60 2.13 -10.71 -4.98
CA PHE A 60 1.86 -11.80 -5.92
C PHE A 60 0.48 -11.67 -6.57
N GLU A 61 -0.55 -11.37 -5.79
CA GLU A 61 -1.92 -11.23 -6.32
C GLU A 61 -2.02 -10.09 -7.34
N GLU A 62 -1.35 -8.96 -7.09
CA GLU A 62 -1.47 -7.78 -7.93
C GLU A 62 -0.47 -7.78 -9.11
N THR A 63 0.73 -8.29 -8.93
CA THR A 63 1.78 -8.27 -9.98
C THR A 63 1.96 -9.60 -10.70
N GLY A 64 1.51 -10.69 -10.12
CA GLY A 64 1.76 -12.05 -10.62
C GLY A 64 3.17 -12.56 -10.33
N VAL A 65 3.98 -11.81 -9.58
CA VAL A 65 5.37 -12.16 -9.30
C VAL A 65 5.58 -12.39 -7.81
N GLN A 66 6.18 -13.54 -7.49
CA GLN A 66 6.64 -13.82 -6.13
C GLN A 66 7.88 -12.98 -5.83
N MET A 67 7.82 -12.19 -4.77
CA MET A 67 8.90 -11.26 -4.42
C MET A 67 9.26 -11.38 -2.94
N GLU A 68 10.56 -11.33 -2.64
CA GLU A 68 11.05 -11.37 -1.27
C GLU A 68 11.10 -9.98 -0.64
N ILE A 69 10.97 -9.95 0.68
CA ILE A 69 11.12 -8.73 1.47
C ILE A 69 12.61 -8.44 1.69
N ASP A 70 13.02 -7.18 1.50
CA ASP A 70 14.31 -6.70 1.95
C ASP A 70 14.24 -6.32 3.43
N ARG A 71 13.39 -5.36 3.80
CA ARG A 71 13.25 -4.91 5.18
C ARG A 71 11.97 -4.11 5.39
N LEU A 72 11.53 -4.03 6.65
CA LEU A 72 10.49 -3.07 7.05
C LEU A 72 11.06 -1.65 6.96
N GLY A 73 10.37 -0.79 6.23
CA GLY A 73 10.77 0.61 6.05
C GLY A 73 9.99 1.58 6.93
N PHE A 74 8.68 1.40 7.03
CA PHE A 74 7.81 2.36 7.73
C PHE A 74 6.70 1.66 8.48
N VAL A 75 6.32 2.28 9.60
CA VAL A 75 5.04 2.05 10.27
C VAL A 75 4.26 3.36 10.22
N HIS A 76 3.04 3.32 9.72
CA HIS A 76 2.21 4.49 9.49
C HIS A 76 0.88 4.37 10.22
N GLU A 77 0.58 5.31 11.11
CA GLU A 77 -0.75 5.51 11.66
C GLU A 77 -1.44 6.59 10.85
N ASN A 78 -2.65 6.32 10.39
CA ASN A 78 -3.38 7.22 9.51
C ASN A 78 -4.84 7.32 9.93
N TYR A 79 -5.28 8.51 10.27
CA TYR A 79 -6.69 8.84 10.45
C TYR A 79 -7.19 9.59 9.22
N PHE A 80 -8.24 9.08 8.60
CA PHE A 80 -8.88 9.72 7.46
C PHE A 80 -10.35 9.36 7.36
N TYR A 81 -11.10 10.14 6.59
CA TYR A 81 -12.49 9.82 6.28
C TYR A 81 -12.55 9.05 4.97
N GLY A 82 -13.29 7.94 4.98
CA GLY A 82 -13.42 7.08 3.82
C GLY A 82 -14.13 7.76 2.65
N ASP A 83 -13.74 7.40 1.44
CA ASP A 83 -14.30 7.91 0.18
C ASP A 83 -14.96 6.83 -0.68
N ALA A 84 -14.80 5.56 -0.29
CA ALA A 84 -15.46 4.44 -0.95
C ALA A 84 -16.94 4.34 -0.54
N SER A 85 -17.76 3.72 -1.38
CA SER A 85 -19.19 3.54 -1.10
C SER A 85 -19.48 2.84 0.22
N SER A 86 -18.59 1.90 0.62
CA SER A 86 -18.75 1.11 1.84
C SER A 86 -18.36 1.85 3.13
N ASN A 87 -17.58 2.96 3.03
CA ASN A 87 -17.04 3.65 4.19
C ASN A 87 -17.12 5.18 4.11
N ARG A 88 -17.90 5.70 3.16
CA ARG A 88 -17.98 7.15 2.89
C ARG A 88 -18.30 7.96 4.14
N ASN A 89 -17.48 8.98 4.39
CA ASN A 89 -17.59 9.89 5.54
C ASN A 89 -17.47 9.20 6.90
N ARG A 90 -16.98 7.97 6.95
CA ARG A 90 -16.68 7.29 8.19
C ARG A 90 -15.21 7.46 8.53
N LEU A 91 -14.94 7.71 9.81
CA LEU A 91 -13.55 7.82 10.28
C LEU A 91 -12.88 6.45 10.23
N ILE A 92 -11.71 6.41 9.60
CA ILE A 92 -10.89 5.20 9.52
C ILE A 92 -9.59 5.44 10.26
N TYR A 93 -9.27 4.54 11.16
CA TYR A 93 -7.94 4.43 11.76
C TYR A 93 -7.21 3.28 11.08
N GLU A 94 -6.13 3.60 10.37
CA GLU A 94 -5.38 2.62 9.61
C GLU A 94 -3.95 2.54 10.10
N ILE A 95 -3.51 1.33 10.42
CA ILE A 95 -2.11 1.02 10.70
C ILE A 95 -1.57 0.28 9.50
N SER A 96 -0.50 0.81 8.91
CA SER A 96 0.15 0.23 7.73
C SER A 96 1.62 -0.06 7.99
N PHE A 97 2.06 -1.22 7.52
CA PHE A 97 3.46 -1.64 7.50
C PHE A 97 3.93 -1.59 6.05
N PHE A 98 4.97 -0.80 5.77
CA PHE A 98 5.52 -0.69 4.43
C PHE A 98 6.90 -1.34 4.37
N PHE A 99 7.04 -2.29 3.47
CA PHE A 99 8.27 -3.07 3.30
C PHE A 99 8.97 -2.71 2.00
N TYR A 100 10.28 -2.45 2.09
CA TYR A 100 11.12 -2.45 0.91
C TYR A 100 11.24 -3.87 0.40
N MET A 101 11.00 -4.07 -0.89
CA MET A 101 11.06 -5.39 -1.51
C MET A 101 12.40 -5.59 -2.23
N LYS A 102 12.85 -6.84 -2.33
CA LYS A 102 13.97 -7.23 -3.19
C LYS A 102 13.45 -7.37 -4.62
N VAL A 103 13.66 -6.33 -5.42
CA VAL A 103 13.15 -6.27 -6.78
C VAL A 103 14.17 -6.88 -7.73
N PRO A 104 13.87 -8.01 -8.40
CA PRO A 104 14.77 -8.58 -9.39
C PRO A 104 14.99 -7.64 -10.57
N ASP A 105 16.20 -7.63 -11.15
CA ASP A 105 16.50 -6.82 -12.33
C ASP A 105 15.60 -7.15 -13.51
N THR A 106 15.16 -8.40 -13.60
CA THR A 106 14.25 -8.90 -14.63
C THR A 106 12.78 -8.68 -14.34
N PHE A 107 12.47 -8.03 -13.19
CA PHE A 107 11.08 -7.86 -12.76
C PHE A 107 10.26 -7.08 -13.79
N ALA A 108 9.13 -7.66 -14.15
CA ALA A 108 8.04 -6.99 -14.83
C ALA A 108 6.72 -7.59 -14.32
N PRO A 109 5.70 -6.79 -14.05
CA PRO A 109 4.39 -7.33 -13.69
C PRO A 109 3.86 -8.25 -14.80
N VAL A 110 3.28 -9.39 -14.41
CA VAL A 110 2.64 -10.31 -15.36
C VAL A 110 1.35 -9.69 -15.88
N ASN A 111 0.61 -9.03 -15.01
CA ASN A 111 -0.60 -8.29 -15.35
C ASN A 111 -0.43 -6.83 -14.99
N GLU A 112 -0.77 -5.94 -15.92
CA GLU A 112 -0.73 -4.50 -15.68
C GLU A 112 -2.04 -3.97 -15.10
N SER A 113 -3.09 -4.78 -15.07
CA SER A 113 -4.39 -4.42 -14.50
C SER A 113 -5.04 -5.60 -13.78
N PHE A 114 -5.82 -5.30 -12.76
CA PHE A 114 -6.58 -6.27 -11.99
C PHE A 114 -7.87 -5.64 -11.50
N THR A 115 -8.79 -6.46 -11.01
CA THR A 115 -10.05 -5.99 -10.42
C THR A 115 -10.07 -6.33 -8.94
N GLU A 116 -10.30 -5.31 -8.12
CA GLU A 116 -10.50 -5.47 -6.68
C GLU A 116 -11.89 -4.95 -6.31
N GLY A 117 -12.73 -5.82 -5.78
CA GLY A 117 -14.13 -5.50 -5.56
C GLY A 117 -14.81 -5.14 -6.88
N ASN A 118 -15.41 -3.95 -6.95
CA ASN A 118 -16.04 -3.41 -8.17
C ASN A 118 -15.16 -2.39 -8.90
N SER A 119 -13.90 -2.18 -8.44
CA SER A 119 -12.99 -1.21 -9.02
C SER A 119 -11.97 -1.89 -9.93
N LYS A 120 -11.79 -1.31 -11.12
CA LYS A 120 -10.73 -1.70 -12.04
C LYS A 120 -9.45 -0.94 -11.66
N GLU A 121 -8.43 -1.69 -11.28
CA GLU A 121 -7.14 -1.18 -10.85
C GLU A 121 -6.09 -1.42 -11.94
N HIS A 122 -5.08 -0.57 -12.01
CA HIS A 122 -3.95 -0.75 -12.92
C HIS A 122 -2.64 -0.42 -12.21
N LEU A 123 -1.57 -1.06 -12.66
CA LEU A 123 -0.23 -0.81 -12.16
C LEU A 123 0.44 0.28 -12.99
N VAL A 124 1.15 1.18 -12.32
CA VAL A 124 1.85 2.28 -12.98
C VAL A 124 3.19 2.54 -12.31
N TRP A 125 4.22 2.72 -13.12
CA TRP A 125 5.53 3.18 -12.64
C TRP A 125 5.52 4.70 -12.57
N VAL A 126 5.87 5.24 -11.43
CA VAL A 126 5.85 6.69 -11.19
C VAL A 126 7.13 7.14 -10.53
N SER A 127 7.66 8.28 -10.98
CA SER A 127 8.74 8.94 -10.25
C SER A 127 8.22 9.53 -8.95
N PRO A 128 8.95 9.44 -7.82
CA PRO A 128 8.59 10.16 -6.60
C PRO A 128 8.46 11.68 -6.79
N ASP A 129 9.08 12.23 -7.83
CA ASP A 129 8.99 13.66 -8.18
C ASP A 129 7.79 14.01 -9.07
N ALA A 130 7.02 13.03 -9.52
CA ALA A 130 5.88 13.28 -10.40
C ALA A 130 4.82 14.16 -9.73
N ASP A 131 4.19 15.02 -10.54
CA ASP A 131 3.11 15.89 -10.07
C ASP A 131 1.77 15.14 -10.07
N VAL A 132 1.71 14.10 -9.27
CA VAL A 132 0.51 13.31 -9.03
C VAL A 132 0.45 12.99 -7.53
N PRO A 133 -0.72 13.08 -6.88
CA PRO A 133 -0.85 12.65 -5.50
C PRO A 133 -0.56 11.15 -5.36
N ILE A 134 0.34 10.82 -4.45
CA ILE A 134 0.61 9.43 -4.07
C ILE A 134 0.38 9.25 -2.57
N TYR A 135 -0.07 8.08 -2.18
CA TYR A 135 -0.29 7.73 -0.79
C TYR A 135 0.46 6.45 -0.44
N PRO A 136 1.22 6.46 0.69
CA PRO A 136 1.38 7.58 1.63
C PRO A 136 2.21 8.72 1.03
N GLU A 137 1.87 9.97 1.39
CA GLU A 137 2.53 11.16 0.85
C GLU A 137 4.02 11.24 1.17
N PHE A 138 4.44 10.71 2.32
CA PHE A 138 5.85 10.74 2.71
C PHE A 138 6.76 9.91 1.78
N PHE A 139 6.22 9.06 0.92
CA PHE A 139 7.01 8.36 -0.09
C PHE A 139 7.73 9.33 -1.02
N LYS A 140 7.13 10.50 -1.31
CA LYS A 140 7.74 11.50 -2.19
C LYS A 140 9.07 12.03 -1.67
N THR A 141 9.23 12.12 -0.38
CA THR A 141 10.47 12.60 0.26
C THR A 141 11.38 11.46 0.71
N GLU A 142 10.82 10.45 1.34
CA GLU A 142 11.60 9.38 1.97
C GLU A 142 12.24 8.42 0.97
N LEU A 143 11.60 8.16 -0.16
CA LEU A 143 12.11 7.20 -1.14
C LEU A 143 13.23 7.77 -2.02
N LYS A 144 13.49 9.07 -1.98
CA LYS A 144 14.63 9.68 -2.68
C LYS A 144 15.95 9.36 -2.00
N ASN A 145 15.94 9.17 -0.69
CA ASN A 145 17.11 8.84 0.10
C ASN A 145 16.71 7.89 1.24
N PRO A 146 16.47 6.61 0.92
CA PRO A 146 15.97 5.64 1.89
C PRO A 146 16.91 5.48 3.08
N ALA A 147 16.34 5.51 4.29
CA ALA A 147 17.07 5.25 5.53
C ALA A 147 17.12 3.74 5.80
N ASP A 148 18.16 3.30 6.52
CA ASP A 148 18.27 1.90 6.94
C ASP A 148 17.37 1.56 8.12
N ALA A 149 17.07 2.56 8.96
CA ALA A 149 16.20 2.37 10.12
C ALA A 149 14.72 2.42 9.75
N VAL A 150 13.89 1.70 10.50
CA VAL A 150 12.43 1.82 10.40
C VAL A 150 12.01 3.20 10.86
N LYS A 151 11.18 3.87 10.06
CA LYS A 151 10.61 5.18 10.39
C LYS A 151 9.13 5.07 10.71
N TYR A 152 8.68 5.88 11.65
CA TYR A 152 7.30 5.97 12.05
C TYR A 152 6.70 7.31 11.65
N PHE A 153 5.52 7.26 11.05
CA PHE A 153 4.77 8.44 10.64
C PHE A 153 3.33 8.40 11.15
N THR A 154 2.81 9.56 11.44
CA THR A 154 1.38 9.74 11.74
C THR A 154 0.79 10.78 10.80
N THR A 155 -0.32 10.44 10.17
CA THR A 155 -1.16 11.37 9.41
C THR A 155 -2.51 11.48 10.10
N ASP A 156 -2.93 12.70 10.44
CA ASP A 156 -4.15 12.92 11.19
C ASP A 156 -5.10 13.82 10.40
N GLY A 157 -6.12 13.21 9.83
CA GLY A 157 -7.16 13.88 9.06
C GLY A 157 -8.47 14.11 9.83
N ARG A 158 -8.42 13.95 11.15
CA ARG A 158 -9.61 14.16 12.00
C ARG A 158 -10.00 15.63 12.08
#